data_419331068a2591e3bbf49c25037b677a
#
_entry.id   419331068a2591e3bbf49c25037b677a
#
_cell.length_a   1.000
_cell.length_b   1.000
_cell.length_c   1.000
_cell.angle_alpha   90.00
_cell.angle_beta   90.00
_cell.angle_gamma   90.00
#
_symmetry.space_group_name_H-M   'P 1'
#
loop_
_entity.id
_entity.type
_entity.pdbx_description
1 polymer ?
#
loop_
_entity_poly.entity_id
_entity_poly.type
_entity_poly.pdbx_seq_one_letter_code
_entity_poly.pdbx_strand_id
1 'polypeptide(L)'
;NQMLYGEEVITYFNNSPDVLRYLWVQLDQNVRANDSNTPLVTPSTMSNSYSGKRLQSLTNSFTNAMGEKYNGGYEISYVKDLNNKNLNYSIVSTMMRIDLEKPMSTGDSYTFKIKWSYEINDRMKLGGRGGYEYFPKDGNFSYTIAQWFPRMAVYDDKEGWQNKQFLVRGEFALAFGDYELNITVPADFVVAATGSLQNPEEVLTKKELERYEKAKQTFDKPVIITTQEEAIKKENNPIKNKTKTWRYKAEMVRDVAFAASRKFIWDAMAVKLDNYTPLAMSYYSKEGNPLWEKESTKAVAYTLKTYSKHTIEYPYPVAISVHAASIGMEYPMICFNFGRPNEDGTYSDATKWRMISVIIHEVGHFFIPMIINSDERQWTWMDEGLNTFVQSLTQKEYYKDMPLRRGTAESIVD
;
A
#
# COMPACT_ATOMS: atom_id res chain seq x y z
N ASN A 1 -14.68 -7.93 14.94
CA ASN A 1 -13.77 -8.95 14.50
C ASN A 1 -12.81 -8.34 13.48
N GLN A 2 -11.53 -8.19 13.81
CA GLN A 2 -10.51 -7.53 12.97
C GLN A 2 -9.74 -8.59 12.17
N MET A 3 -10.47 -9.52 11.51
CA MET A 3 -9.88 -10.58 10.71
C MET A 3 -9.94 -10.25 9.22
N LEU A 4 -8.86 -10.53 8.51
CA LEU A 4 -8.81 -10.58 7.06
C LEU A 4 -8.80 -12.06 6.63
N TYR A 5 -9.64 -12.37 5.67
CA TYR A 5 -9.71 -13.68 5.01
C TYR A 5 -9.40 -13.50 3.53
N GLY A 6 -8.52 -14.31 3.00
CA GLY A 6 -8.14 -14.25 1.60
C GLY A 6 -8.03 -15.63 0.97
N GLU A 7 -8.24 -15.66 -0.32
CA GLU A 7 -8.00 -16.80 -1.20
C GLU A 7 -7.49 -16.26 -2.53
N GLU A 8 -6.44 -16.86 -3.04
CA GLU A 8 -5.88 -16.49 -4.34
C GLU A 8 -5.61 -17.68 -5.22
N VAL A 9 -5.63 -17.44 -6.52
CA VAL A 9 -5.18 -18.37 -7.55
C VAL A 9 -3.98 -17.71 -8.22
N ILE A 10 -2.81 -18.37 -8.13
CA ILE A 10 -1.57 -17.88 -8.70
C ILE A 10 -1.21 -18.75 -9.91
N THR A 11 -0.98 -18.13 -11.06
CA THR A 11 -0.34 -18.75 -12.21
C THR A 11 1.06 -18.19 -12.36
N TYR A 12 2.07 -19.02 -12.10
CA TYR A 12 3.47 -18.67 -12.24
C TYR A 12 4.01 -19.17 -13.58
N PHE A 13 4.73 -18.31 -14.30
CA PHE A 13 5.40 -18.63 -15.56
C PHE A 13 6.91 -18.70 -15.35
N ASN A 14 7.53 -19.81 -15.72
CA ASN A 14 8.98 -19.93 -15.68
C ASN A 14 9.60 -19.35 -16.97
N ASN A 15 9.97 -18.09 -16.93
CA ASN A 15 10.64 -17.41 -18.06
C ASN A 15 12.17 -17.51 -17.98
N SER A 16 12.71 -18.20 -16.94
CA SER A 16 14.15 -18.41 -16.78
C SER A 16 14.65 -19.58 -17.65
N PRO A 17 15.93 -19.68 -17.92
CA PRO A 17 16.53 -20.85 -18.60
C PRO A 17 16.60 -22.09 -17.71
N ASP A 18 16.33 -21.95 -16.41
CA ASP A 18 16.53 -23.01 -15.42
C ASP A 18 15.29 -23.88 -15.23
N VAL A 19 15.51 -25.12 -14.84
CA VAL A 19 14.45 -26.04 -14.45
C VAL A 19 14.11 -25.85 -12.99
N LEU A 20 12.91 -25.34 -12.70
CA LEU A 20 12.44 -25.09 -11.34
C LEU A 20 11.77 -26.32 -10.74
N ARG A 21 12.21 -26.75 -9.56
CA ARG A 21 11.68 -27.92 -8.83
C ARG A 21 10.79 -27.54 -7.67
N TYR A 22 10.79 -26.28 -7.28
CA TYR A 22 9.99 -25.69 -6.20
C TYR A 22 9.77 -24.21 -6.49
N LEU A 23 8.75 -23.65 -5.85
CA LEU A 23 8.44 -22.22 -5.85
C LEU A 23 8.63 -21.65 -4.45
N TRP A 24 8.97 -20.38 -4.37
CA TRP A 24 9.02 -19.63 -3.13
C TRP A 24 7.95 -18.54 -3.08
N VAL A 25 7.29 -18.44 -1.93
CA VAL A 25 6.23 -17.46 -1.65
C VAL A 25 6.61 -16.69 -0.38
N GLN A 26 6.47 -15.37 -0.43
CA GLN A 26 6.73 -14.48 0.70
C GLN A 26 5.50 -14.40 1.59
N LEU A 27 5.70 -14.54 2.90
CA LEU A 27 4.68 -14.49 3.94
C LEU A 27 4.99 -13.36 4.94
N ASP A 28 4.93 -12.10 4.49
CA ASP A 28 5.43 -10.98 5.27
C ASP A 28 4.69 -10.76 6.60
N GLN A 29 3.39 -11.09 6.68
CA GLN A 29 2.65 -10.99 7.94
C GLN A 29 3.22 -11.87 9.05
N ASN A 30 4.00 -12.91 8.72
CA ASN A 30 4.63 -13.78 9.71
C ASN A 30 5.66 -13.08 10.60
N VAL A 31 6.13 -11.87 10.25
CA VAL A 31 6.89 -11.03 11.19
C VAL A 31 6.10 -10.69 12.44
N ARG A 32 4.76 -10.80 12.38
CA ARG A 32 3.80 -10.53 13.46
C ARG A 32 3.26 -11.78 14.12
N ALA A 33 3.72 -12.96 13.70
CA ALA A 33 3.40 -14.20 14.37
C ALA A 33 3.93 -14.17 15.82
N ASN A 34 3.22 -14.81 16.73
CA ASN A 34 3.57 -14.79 18.14
C ASN A 34 4.86 -15.57 18.47
N ASP A 35 5.32 -16.41 17.55
CA ASP A 35 6.58 -17.15 17.59
C ASP A 35 7.66 -16.56 16.65
N SER A 36 7.41 -15.38 16.06
CA SER A 36 8.38 -14.73 15.18
C SER A 36 9.68 -14.40 15.92
N ASN A 37 10.79 -14.80 15.32
CA ASN A 37 12.14 -14.44 15.76
C ASN A 37 12.67 -13.15 15.11
N THR A 38 11.89 -12.50 14.26
CA THR A 38 12.29 -11.27 13.54
C THR A 38 12.89 -10.20 14.48
N PRO A 39 12.33 -9.91 15.67
CA PRO A 39 12.92 -8.93 16.58
C PRO A 39 14.32 -9.29 17.07
N LEU A 40 14.66 -10.58 17.09
CA LEU A 40 15.95 -11.10 17.54
C LEU A 40 17.02 -11.05 16.45
N VAL A 41 16.61 -11.17 15.18
CA VAL A 41 17.53 -11.23 14.03
C VAL A 41 17.61 -9.94 13.23
N THR A 42 16.71 -8.99 13.49
CA THR A 42 16.73 -7.68 12.81
C THR A 42 17.94 -6.88 13.29
N PRO A 43 18.82 -6.44 12.38
CA PRO A 43 19.96 -5.61 12.75
C PRO A 43 19.50 -4.33 13.46
N SER A 44 20.03 -4.06 14.61
CA SER A 44 19.75 -2.83 15.37
C SER A 44 21.01 -2.33 16.08
N THR A 45 21.12 -1.02 16.23
CA THR A 45 22.15 -0.43 17.08
C THR A 45 21.75 -0.64 18.54
N MET A 46 22.60 -1.28 19.32
CA MET A 46 22.39 -1.38 20.75
C MET A 46 22.45 0.01 21.38
N SER A 47 21.42 0.35 22.16
CA SER A 47 21.40 1.57 22.93
C SER A 47 21.90 1.26 24.34
N ASN A 48 22.75 2.14 24.88
CA ASN A 48 23.24 2.04 26.27
C ASN A 48 22.15 2.27 27.33
N SER A 49 20.99 2.80 26.91
CA SER A 49 19.83 3.03 27.80
C SER A 49 18.53 3.05 27.00
N TYR A 50 17.44 2.64 27.64
CA TYR A 50 16.10 2.72 27.11
C TYR A 50 15.23 3.55 28.06
N SER A 51 14.42 4.46 27.53
CA SER A 51 13.39 5.13 28.32
C SER A 51 12.33 4.12 28.78
N GLY A 52 11.66 4.38 29.92
CA GLY A 52 10.55 3.54 30.39
C GLY A 52 9.44 3.40 29.33
N LYS A 53 9.17 4.46 28.56
CA LYS A 53 8.23 4.46 27.43
C LYS A 53 8.64 3.49 26.32
N ARG A 54 9.94 3.40 26.03
CA ARG A 54 10.48 2.46 25.02
C ARG A 54 10.41 1.02 25.52
N LEU A 55 10.74 0.77 26.79
CA LEU A 55 10.59 -0.56 27.40
C LEU A 55 9.13 -1.00 27.41
N GLN A 56 8.21 -0.13 27.78
CA GLN A 56 6.78 -0.41 27.74
C GLN A 56 6.29 -0.71 26.31
N SER A 57 6.78 0.02 25.29
CA SER A 57 6.43 -0.28 23.90
C SER A 57 6.96 -1.64 23.43
N LEU A 58 8.10 -2.09 23.93
CA LEU A 58 8.65 -3.41 23.63
C LEU A 58 7.85 -4.54 24.29
N THR A 59 7.35 -4.32 25.51
CA THR A 59 6.51 -5.30 26.22
C THR A 59 5.08 -5.33 25.70
N ASN A 60 4.51 -4.18 25.30
CA ASN A 60 3.14 -4.08 24.79
C ASN A 60 3.01 -4.46 23.30
N SER A 61 4.11 -4.63 22.58
CA SER A 61 4.10 -4.96 21.16
C SER A 61 3.52 -6.35 20.83
N PHE A 62 3.24 -7.15 21.84
CA PHE A 62 2.75 -8.53 21.71
C PHE A 62 1.32 -8.74 22.22
N THR A 63 0.60 -7.68 22.58
CA THR A 63 -0.81 -7.79 22.99
C THR A 63 -1.72 -7.05 22.00
N ASN A 64 -2.87 -7.65 21.72
CA ASN A 64 -3.92 -7.01 20.90
C ASN A 64 -4.65 -5.90 21.71
N ALA A 65 -5.64 -5.25 21.08
CA ALA A 65 -6.42 -4.19 21.70
C ALA A 65 -7.17 -4.61 22.99
N MET A 66 -7.37 -5.91 23.18
CA MET A 66 -8.03 -6.51 24.35
C MET A 66 -7.05 -6.96 25.43
N GLY A 67 -5.73 -6.76 25.24
CA GLY A 67 -4.69 -7.19 26.17
C GLY A 67 -4.32 -8.67 26.02
N GLU A 68 -4.86 -9.37 25.02
CA GLU A 68 -4.52 -10.76 24.72
C GLU A 68 -3.24 -10.83 23.89
N LYS A 69 -2.57 -11.98 23.89
CA LYS A 69 -1.38 -12.19 23.05
C LYS A 69 -1.79 -12.12 21.57
N TYR A 70 -1.34 -11.05 20.91
CA TYR A 70 -1.63 -10.82 19.47
C TYR A 70 -0.85 -11.81 18.60
N ASN A 71 -1.53 -12.42 17.64
CA ASN A 71 -0.93 -13.26 16.62
C ASN A 71 -1.38 -12.77 15.24
N GLY A 72 -0.54 -11.96 14.59
CA GLY A 72 -0.81 -11.38 13.27
C GLY A 72 -0.18 -12.15 12.11
N GLY A 73 0.40 -13.33 12.37
CA GLY A 73 0.93 -14.20 11.31
C GLY A 73 -0.20 -14.84 10.49
N TYR A 74 0.15 -15.34 9.32
CA TYR A 74 -0.81 -16.07 8.47
C TYR A 74 -1.22 -17.40 9.09
N GLU A 75 -2.52 -17.66 9.09
CA GLU A 75 -3.10 -18.98 9.23
C GLU A 75 -3.40 -19.52 7.84
N ILE A 76 -2.55 -20.43 7.34
CA ILE A 76 -2.72 -21.05 6.02
C ILE A 76 -3.72 -22.20 6.13
N SER A 77 -4.90 -22.02 5.53
CA SER A 77 -5.96 -23.03 5.51
C SER A 77 -5.64 -24.16 4.54
N TYR A 78 -5.07 -23.83 3.38
CA TYR A 78 -4.59 -24.83 2.40
C TYR A 78 -3.68 -24.19 1.34
N VAL A 79 -2.86 -25.07 0.73
CA VAL A 79 -2.14 -24.84 -0.53
C VAL A 79 -2.48 -26.00 -1.45
N LYS A 80 -3.11 -25.75 -2.61
CA LYS A 80 -3.67 -26.79 -3.49
C LYS A 80 -3.40 -26.50 -4.96
N ASP A 81 -3.35 -27.55 -5.77
CA ASP A 81 -3.41 -27.43 -7.23
C ASP A 81 -4.85 -27.15 -7.72
N LEU A 82 -5.03 -27.00 -9.05
CA LEU A 82 -6.34 -26.78 -9.66
C LEU A 82 -7.30 -27.97 -9.51
N ASN A 83 -6.78 -29.17 -9.28
CA ASN A 83 -7.55 -30.39 -9.02
C ASN A 83 -7.95 -30.56 -7.56
N ASN A 84 -7.71 -29.55 -6.72
CA ASN A 84 -7.91 -29.54 -5.27
C ASN A 84 -7.03 -30.54 -4.49
N LYS A 85 -5.94 -31.05 -5.08
CA LYS A 85 -4.95 -31.85 -4.40
C LYS A 85 -4.07 -30.96 -3.53
N ASN A 86 -3.82 -31.33 -2.28
CA ASN A 86 -2.91 -30.63 -1.40
C ASN A 86 -1.48 -30.71 -1.95
N LEU A 87 -0.78 -29.59 -1.98
CA LEU A 87 0.63 -29.51 -2.33
C LEU A 87 1.49 -29.67 -1.07
N ASN A 88 2.68 -30.21 -1.24
CA ASN A 88 3.69 -30.25 -0.19
C ASN A 88 4.33 -28.87 -0.07
N TYR A 89 4.30 -28.31 1.13
CA TYR A 89 4.96 -27.04 1.40
C TYR A 89 5.60 -27.05 2.79
N SER A 90 6.57 -26.18 2.98
CA SER A 90 7.19 -25.89 4.27
C SER A 90 7.28 -24.38 4.48
N ILE A 91 7.08 -23.95 5.72
CA ILE A 91 7.19 -22.53 6.11
C ILE A 91 8.39 -22.37 7.03
N VAL A 92 9.24 -21.39 6.70
CA VAL A 92 10.35 -20.98 7.54
C VAL A 92 10.23 -19.46 7.74
N SER A 93 9.75 -19.07 8.90
CA SER A 93 9.47 -17.66 9.26
C SER A 93 8.60 -16.97 8.19
N THR A 94 9.16 -16.05 7.41
CA THR A 94 8.42 -15.27 6.40
C THR A 94 8.47 -15.84 4.98
N MET A 95 8.91 -17.09 4.82
CA MET A 95 9.01 -17.72 3.51
C MET A 95 8.32 -19.08 3.49
N MET A 96 7.55 -19.32 2.44
CA MET A 96 6.95 -20.64 2.13
C MET A 96 7.61 -21.21 0.89
N ARG A 97 8.10 -22.45 0.99
CA ARG A 97 8.53 -23.24 -0.16
C ARG A 97 7.43 -24.24 -0.53
N ILE A 98 7.09 -24.31 -1.80
CA ILE A 98 6.13 -25.24 -2.38
C ILE A 98 6.90 -26.18 -3.31
N ASP A 99 6.91 -27.47 -3.00
CA ASP A 99 7.56 -28.49 -3.83
C ASP A 99 6.67 -28.88 -5.00
N LEU A 100 7.23 -28.83 -6.22
CA LEU A 100 6.52 -29.20 -7.44
C LEU A 100 6.61 -30.71 -7.68
N GLU A 101 5.49 -31.35 -8.01
CA GLU A 101 5.48 -32.77 -8.38
C GLU A 101 6.25 -33.05 -9.69
N LYS A 102 6.16 -32.11 -10.61
CA LYS A 102 6.91 -32.12 -11.86
C LYS A 102 7.72 -30.82 -11.96
N PRO A 103 8.99 -30.91 -12.28
CA PRO A 103 9.82 -29.73 -12.54
C PRO A 103 9.23 -28.90 -13.68
N MET A 104 9.34 -27.58 -13.57
CA MET A 104 8.96 -26.62 -14.62
C MET A 104 10.17 -26.28 -15.47
N SER A 105 10.09 -26.58 -16.76
CA SER A 105 11.06 -26.10 -17.76
C SER A 105 10.80 -24.66 -18.17
N THR A 106 11.73 -24.06 -18.91
CA THR A 106 11.53 -22.74 -19.54
C THR A 106 10.24 -22.71 -20.38
N GLY A 107 9.40 -21.71 -20.18
CA GLY A 107 8.12 -21.53 -20.87
C GLY A 107 6.94 -22.29 -20.23
N ASP A 108 7.21 -23.16 -19.24
CA ASP A 108 6.12 -23.83 -18.50
C ASP A 108 5.42 -22.85 -17.56
N SER A 109 4.16 -23.17 -17.25
CA SER A 109 3.37 -22.49 -16.23
C SER A 109 2.83 -23.47 -15.18
N TYR A 110 2.66 -22.98 -13.96
CA TYR A 110 2.05 -23.75 -12.87
C TYR A 110 1.03 -22.92 -12.14
N THR A 111 -0.19 -23.45 -11.97
CA THR A 111 -1.28 -22.76 -11.28
C THR A 111 -1.64 -23.50 -9.99
N PHE A 112 -1.74 -22.72 -8.90
CA PHE A 112 -2.08 -23.24 -7.58
C PHE A 112 -2.92 -22.21 -6.79
N LYS A 113 -3.46 -22.67 -5.66
CA LYS A 113 -4.34 -21.87 -4.79
C LYS A 113 -3.78 -21.84 -3.39
N ILE A 114 -3.86 -20.67 -2.76
CA ILE A 114 -3.60 -20.49 -1.34
C ILE A 114 -4.83 -19.86 -0.70
N LYS A 115 -5.22 -20.37 0.48
CA LYS A 115 -6.24 -19.75 1.33
C LYS A 115 -5.66 -19.47 2.70
N TRP A 116 -5.89 -18.26 3.19
CA TRP A 116 -5.31 -17.78 4.44
C TRP A 116 -6.26 -16.88 5.21
N SER A 117 -5.90 -16.63 6.46
CA SER A 117 -6.45 -15.54 7.28
C SER A 117 -5.39 -15.00 8.22
N TYR A 118 -5.61 -13.79 8.74
CA TYR A 118 -4.82 -13.24 9.83
C TYR A 118 -5.60 -12.15 10.57
N GLU A 119 -5.19 -11.85 11.82
CA GLU A 119 -5.73 -10.74 12.60
C GLU A 119 -5.06 -9.43 12.17
N ILE A 120 -5.88 -8.45 11.72
CA ILE A 120 -5.41 -7.12 11.32
C ILE A 120 -4.93 -6.37 12.56
N ASN A 121 -3.70 -5.87 12.54
CA ASN A 121 -3.11 -5.16 13.67
C ASN A 121 -3.68 -3.75 13.89
N ASP A 122 -3.72 -3.33 15.13
CA ASP A 122 -3.86 -1.92 15.52
C ASP A 122 -2.54 -1.20 15.17
N ARG A 123 -2.53 -0.51 14.04
CA ARG A 123 -1.34 0.15 13.52
C ARG A 123 -0.84 1.27 14.44
N MET A 124 -1.74 1.90 15.17
CA MET A 124 -1.37 2.98 16.09
C MET A 124 -0.64 2.47 17.34
N LYS A 125 -0.86 1.20 17.71
CA LYS A 125 -0.18 0.55 18.85
C LYS A 125 1.03 -0.25 18.43
N LEU A 126 0.88 -1.06 17.39
CA LEU A 126 1.90 -2.04 16.98
C LEU A 126 2.79 -1.53 15.83
N GLY A 127 2.46 -0.38 15.23
CA GLY A 127 3.16 0.13 14.05
C GLY A 127 2.94 -0.72 12.81
N GLY A 128 3.81 -0.54 11.83
CA GLY A 128 3.82 -1.26 10.57
C GLY A 128 3.11 -0.54 9.43
N ARG A 129 3.21 -1.13 8.23
CA ARG A 129 2.73 -0.54 6.98
C ARG A 129 1.23 -0.79 6.77
N GLY A 130 0.75 -1.98 7.13
CA GLY A 130 -0.67 -2.34 7.14
C GLY A 130 -1.27 -2.38 8.54
N GLY A 131 -2.60 -2.27 8.62
CA GLY A 131 -3.35 -2.34 9.86
C GLY A 131 -4.55 -1.40 9.89
N TYR A 132 -5.15 -1.22 11.05
CA TYR A 132 -6.24 -0.26 11.22
C TYR A 132 -5.84 0.91 12.14
N GLU A 133 -6.52 2.04 11.95
CA GLU A 133 -6.62 3.14 12.91
C GLU A 133 -8.05 3.18 13.45
N TYR A 134 -8.19 3.20 14.77
CA TYR A 134 -9.47 3.36 15.45
C TYR A 134 -9.70 4.82 15.85
N PHE A 135 -10.87 5.34 15.59
CA PHE A 135 -11.31 6.69 15.92
C PHE A 135 -12.29 6.66 17.10
N PRO A 136 -11.82 6.88 18.33
CA PRO A 136 -12.66 6.68 19.53
C PRO A 136 -13.83 7.68 19.64
N LYS A 137 -13.72 8.85 19.02
CA LYS A 137 -14.79 9.88 19.07
C LYS A 137 -16.06 9.47 18.34
N ASP A 138 -15.93 8.66 17.29
CA ASP A 138 -17.06 8.21 16.46
C ASP A 138 -17.19 6.69 16.35
N GLY A 139 -16.28 5.93 16.98
CA GLY A 139 -16.30 4.48 17.02
C GLY A 139 -16.01 3.80 15.68
N ASN A 140 -15.40 4.51 14.73
CA ASN A 140 -15.12 4.01 13.39
C ASN A 140 -13.64 3.62 13.19
N PHE A 141 -13.38 2.98 12.05
CA PHE A 141 -12.06 2.47 11.68
C PHE A 141 -11.68 2.92 10.27
N SER A 142 -10.40 3.14 10.07
CA SER A 142 -9.77 3.23 8.74
C SER A 142 -8.74 2.12 8.61
N TYR A 143 -8.78 1.39 7.52
CA TYR A 143 -7.87 0.28 7.21
C TYR A 143 -6.94 0.68 6.09
N THR A 144 -5.65 0.46 6.30
CA THR A 144 -4.62 0.43 5.25
C THR A 144 -4.11 -1.01 5.19
N ILE A 145 -4.25 -1.67 4.06
CA ILE A 145 -3.96 -3.09 3.93
C ILE A 145 -2.87 -3.27 2.87
N ALA A 146 -1.72 -3.70 3.32
CA ALA A 146 -0.52 -3.87 2.54
C ALA A 146 0.26 -5.09 3.01
N GLN A 147 1.00 -5.74 2.10
CA GLN A 147 1.72 -6.98 2.39
C GLN A 147 0.80 -8.05 2.98
N TRP A 148 -0.40 -8.15 2.44
CA TRP A 148 -1.57 -8.76 3.05
C TRP A 148 -1.90 -10.16 2.49
N PHE A 149 -1.24 -10.56 1.42
CA PHE A 149 -1.42 -11.85 0.75
C PHE A 149 -0.07 -12.53 0.53
N PRO A 150 0.00 -13.85 0.42
CA PRO A 150 1.20 -14.57 0.03
C PRO A 150 1.67 -14.14 -1.36
N ARG A 151 2.93 -13.69 -1.52
CA ARG A 151 3.45 -13.11 -2.76
C ARG A 151 4.55 -13.98 -3.35
N MET A 152 4.56 -14.14 -4.68
CA MET A 152 5.65 -14.85 -5.36
C MET A 152 7.00 -14.16 -5.11
N ALA A 153 8.00 -14.92 -4.73
CA ALA A 153 9.37 -14.44 -4.67
C ALA A 153 9.93 -14.27 -6.10
N VAL A 154 10.89 -13.37 -6.25
CA VAL A 154 11.62 -13.21 -7.53
C VAL A 154 12.56 -14.39 -7.74
N TYR A 155 12.65 -14.85 -8.98
CA TYR A 155 13.72 -15.70 -9.49
C TYR A 155 14.48 -14.93 -10.57
N ASP A 156 15.76 -14.71 -10.36
CA ASP A 156 16.62 -13.99 -11.31
C ASP A 156 17.94 -14.76 -11.59
N ASP A 157 18.67 -14.30 -12.60
CA ASP A 157 19.90 -14.92 -13.09
C ASP A 157 21.11 -14.68 -12.18
N LYS A 158 21.02 -13.77 -11.23
CA LYS A 158 22.11 -13.41 -10.31
C LYS A 158 22.05 -14.19 -9.00
N GLU A 159 20.89 -14.19 -8.36
CA GLU A 159 20.70 -14.74 -7.01
C GLU A 159 19.90 -16.06 -7.03
N GLY A 160 19.29 -16.42 -8.18
CA GLY A 160 18.27 -17.45 -8.22
C GLY A 160 17.01 -17.00 -7.48
N TRP A 161 16.47 -17.82 -6.60
CA TRP A 161 15.33 -17.43 -5.76
C TRP A 161 15.73 -16.41 -4.70
N GLN A 162 15.09 -15.25 -4.72
CA GLN A 162 15.22 -14.26 -3.67
C GLN A 162 14.34 -14.61 -2.46
N ASN A 163 14.79 -15.60 -1.70
CA ASN A 163 14.07 -16.17 -0.55
C ASN A 163 14.57 -15.65 0.81
N LYS A 164 15.16 -14.46 0.85
CA LYS A 164 15.59 -13.80 2.09
C LYS A 164 14.39 -13.46 2.97
N GLN A 165 14.53 -13.67 4.27
CA GLN A 165 13.49 -13.34 5.26
C GLN A 165 13.15 -11.85 5.23
N PHE A 166 11.87 -11.51 5.39
CA PHE A 166 11.45 -10.14 5.60
C PHE A 166 11.71 -9.73 7.05
N LEU A 167 12.48 -8.67 7.26
CA LEU A 167 12.90 -8.19 8.58
C LEU A 167 12.33 -6.81 8.94
N VAL A 168 11.25 -6.39 8.27
CA VAL A 168 10.58 -5.06 8.43
C VAL A 168 11.45 -3.88 7.93
N ARG A 169 12.70 -4.10 7.59
CA ARG A 169 13.62 -3.10 7.02
C ARG A 169 13.96 -3.50 5.58
N GLY A 170 14.17 -2.49 4.76
CA GLY A 170 14.34 -2.65 3.32
C GLY A 170 12.99 -2.89 2.65
N GLU A 171 12.88 -2.46 1.41
CA GLU A 171 11.70 -2.63 0.61
C GLU A 171 11.67 -4.03 -0.02
N PHE A 172 11.04 -4.20 -1.15
CA PHE A 172 10.75 -5.52 -1.68
C PHE A 172 11.46 -5.79 -3.01
N ALA A 173 11.85 -7.04 -3.23
CA ALA A 173 12.08 -7.58 -4.55
C ALA A 173 10.88 -8.45 -4.92
N LEU A 174 10.10 -8.04 -5.93
CA LEU A 174 8.86 -8.68 -6.35
C LEU A 174 8.78 -8.79 -7.86
N ALA A 175 8.23 -9.89 -8.35
CA ALA A 175 7.98 -10.09 -9.77
C ALA A 175 6.76 -9.29 -10.23
N PHE A 176 6.80 -8.79 -11.49
CA PHE A 176 5.64 -8.20 -12.13
C PHE A 176 4.61 -9.26 -12.50
N GLY A 177 3.35 -8.90 -12.41
CA GLY A 177 2.22 -9.73 -12.80
C GLY A 177 0.95 -8.93 -12.99
N ASP A 178 -0.10 -9.62 -13.40
CA ASP A 178 -1.43 -9.08 -13.54
C ASP A 178 -2.29 -9.54 -12.36
N TYR A 179 -3.11 -8.64 -11.84
CA TYR A 179 -3.92 -8.88 -10.65
C TYR A 179 -5.39 -8.53 -10.87
N GLU A 180 -6.26 -9.43 -10.45
CA GLU A 180 -7.68 -9.19 -10.30
C GLU A 180 -8.06 -9.29 -8.81
N LEU A 181 -8.58 -8.20 -8.26
CA LEU A 181 -8.91 -8.08 -6.84
C LEU A 181 -10.42 -8.05 -6.64
N ASN A 182 -10.92 -8.87 -5.75
CA ASN A 182 -12.29 -8.84 -5.25
C ASN A 182 -12.27 -8.54 -3.76
N ILE A 183 -12.57 -7.29 -3.37
CA ILE A 183 -12.48 -6.81 -2.00
C ILE A 183 -13.89 -6.66 -1.44
N THR A 184 -14.29 -7.58 -0.56
CA THR A 184 -15.61 -7.56 0.09
C THR A 184 -15.52 -6.91 1.46
N VAL A 185 -16.23 -5.81 1.63
CA VAL A 185 -16.25 -4.98 2.83
C VAL A 185 -17.69 -4.63 3.25
N PRO A 186 -17.94 -4.07 4.46
CA PRO A 186 -19.24 -3.54 4.80
C PRO A 186 -19.79 -2.60 3.73
N ALA A 187 -21.10 -2.66 3.47
CA ALA A 187 -21.71 -2.01 2.29
C ALA A 187 -21.61 -0.46 2.29
N ASP A 188 -21.29 0.15 3.42
CA ASP A 188 -21.08 1.60 3.59
C ASP A 188 -19.60 2.03 3.47
N PHE A 189 -18.68 1.08 3.29
CA PHE A 189 -17.26 1.40 3.09
C PHE A 189 -17.01 1.91 1.67
N VAL A 190 -16.06 2.84 1.58
CA VAL A 190 -15.41 3.25 0.33
C VAL A 190 -14.05 2.59 0.29
N VAL A 191 -13.68 2.04 -0.87
CA VAL A 191 -12.42 1.32 -1.06
C VAL A 191 -11.54 2.05 -2.07
N ALA A 192 -10.28 2.17 -1.75
CA ALA A 192 -9.20 2.57 -2.66
C ALA A 192 -8.27 1.38 -2.84
N ALA A 193 -7.88 1.01 -4.05
CA ALA A 193 -6.98 -0.10 -4.29
C ALA A 193 -6.09 0.12 -5.51
N THR A 194 -4.97 -0.60 -5.56
CA THR A 194 -4.15 -0.75 -6.76
C THR A 194 -5.02 -1.17 -7.94
N GLY A 195 -4.90 -0.45 -9.07
CA GLY A 195 -5.61 -0.76 -10.32
C GLY A 195 -6.89 0.04 -10.56
N SER A 196 -7.56 -0.28 -11.65
CA SER A 196 -8.81 0.35 -12.09
C SER A 196 -10.02 -0.32 -11.47
N LEU A 197 -10.95 0.47 -10.95
CA LEU A 197 -12.26 -0.01 -10.49
C LEU A 197 -13.09 -0.53 -11.68
N GLN A 198 -13.52 -1.80 -11.60
CA GLN A 198 -14.19 -2.52 -12.69
C GLN A 198 -15.71 -2.50 -12.59
N ASN A 199 -16.29 -2.21 -11.43
CA ASN A 199 -17.74 -2.26 -11.19
C ASN A 199 -18.28 -1.00 -10.47
N PRO A 200 -17.97 0.22 -10.97
CA PRO A 200 -18.41 1.45 -10.33
C PRO A 200 -19.94 1.53 -10.18
N GLU A 201 -20.71 1.03 -11.16
CA GLU A 201 -22.17 1.04 -11.16
C GLU A 201 -22.78 0.19 -10.02
N GLU A 202 -22.06 -0.84 -9.54
CA GLU A 202 -22.52 -1.74 -8.47
C GLU A 202 -22.22 -1.19 -7.09
N VAL A 203 -21.11 -0.46 -6.95
CA VAL A 203 -20.58 -0.06 -5.63
C VAL A 203 -20.80 1.41 -5.32
N LEU A 204 -20.94 2.28 -6.31
CA LEU A 204 -21.21 3.70 -6.13
C LEU A 204 -22.71 4.01 -6.13
N THR A 205 -23.10 5.03 -5.40
CA THR A 205 -24.43 5.62 -5.56
C THR A 205 -24.49 6.36 -6.91
N LYS A 206 -25.71 6.60 -7.41
CA LYS A 206 -25.89 7.35 -8.66
C LYS A 206 -25.15 8.70 -8.66
N LYS A 207 -25.19 9.43 -7.56
CA LYS A 207 -24.47 10.72 -7.42
C LYS A 207 -22.97 10.56 -7.42
N GLU A 208 -22.43 9.56 -6.69
CA GLU A 208 -21.00 9.26 -6.70
C GLU A 208 -20.54 8.85 -8.10
N LEU A 209 -21.31 8.05 -8.82
CA LEU A 209 -21.01 7.64 -10.18
C LEU A 209 -20.96 8.84 -11.15
N GLU A 210 -21.98 9.71 -11.12
CA GLU A 210 -22.01 10.94 -11.93
C GLU A 210 -20.77 11.83 -11.67
N ARG A 211 -20.36 11.98 -10.41
CA ARG A 211 -19.18 12.75 -10.01
C ARG A 211 -17.88 12.06 -10.44
N TYR A 212 -17.82 10.74 -10.34
CA TYR A 212 -16.67 9.93 -10.79
C TYR A 212 -16.45 10.07 -12.29
N GLU A 213 -17.50 9.96 -13.10
CA GLU A 213 -17.41 10.17 -14.56
C GLU A 213 -17.03 11.62 -14.91
N LYS A 214 -17.54 12.60 -14.17
CA LYS A 214 -17.12 14.00 -14.30
C LYS A 214 -15.63 14.20 -13.99
N ALA A 215 -15.10 13.55 -12.95
CA ALA A 215 -13.70 13.66 -12.57
C ALA A 215 -12.75 13.21 -13.68
N LYS A 216 -13.12 12.19 -14.45
CA LYS A 216 -12.34 11.68 -15.59
C LYS A 216 -12.16 12.70 -16.73
N GLN A 217 -12.96 13.76 -16.72
CA GLN A 217 -12.96 14.83 -17.75
C GLN A 217 -12.59 16.20 -17.18
N THR A 218 -12.18 16.28 -15.91
CA THR A 218 -11.85 17.54 -15.24
C THR A 218 -10.35 17.59 -14.94
N PHE A 219 -9.65 18.61 -15.50
CA PHE A 219 -8.19 18.72 -15.50
C PHE A 219 -7.65 19.87 -14.64
N ASP A 220 -8.50 20.80 -14.24
CA ASP A 220 -8.12 22.05 -13.57
C ASP A 220 -8.23 21.98 -12.04
N LYS A 221 -9.15 21.17 -11.55
CA LYS A 221 -9.40 21.00 -10.10
C LYS A 221 -10.02 19.66 -9.77
N PRO A 222 -9.79 19.13 -8.55
CA PRO A 222 -10.44 17.91 -8.12
C PRO A 222 -11.98 18.03 -8.07
N VAL A 223 -12.67 16.96 -8.42
CA VAL A 223 -14.11 16.76 -8.24
C VAL A 223 -14.30 15.88 -7.01
N ILE A 224 -15.07 16.34 -6.04
CA ILE A 224 -15.39 15.55 -4.85
C ILE A 224 -16.43 14.49 -5.23
N ILE A 225 -16.07 13.22 -5.14
CA ILE A 225 -16.90 12.07 -5.50
C ILE A 225 -17.76 11.65 -4.29
N THR A 226 -17.13 11.39 -3.14
CA THR A 226 -17.83 11.18 -1.85
C THR A 226 -17.57 12.41 -0.98
N THR A 227 -18.63 13.15 -0.63
CA THR A 227 -18.50 14.39 0.16
C THR A 227 -18.28 14.11 1.65
N GLN A 228 -17.79 15.11 2.38
CA GLN A 228 -17.63 15.00 3.84
C GLN A 228 -18.98 14.73 4.55
N GLU A 229 -20.07 15.35 4.11
CA GLU A 229 -21.39 15.13 4.66
C GLU A 229 -21.87 13.69 4.42
N GLU A 230 -21.61 13.15 3.23
CA GLU A 230 -21.92 11.76 2.89
C GLU A 230 -21.08 10.78 3.74
N ALA A 231 -19.80 11.06 3.97
CA ALA A 231 -18.93 10.28 4.86
C ALA A 231 -19.42 10.32 6.32
N ILE A 232 -19.70 11.51 6.85
CA ILE A 232 -20.24 11.68 8.22
C ILE A 232 -21.60 10.96 8.38
N LYS A 233 -22.44 10.97 7.35
CA LYS A 233 -23.70 10.23 7.37
C LYS A 233 -23.46 8.72 7.48
N LYS A 234 -22.47 8.18 6.76
CA LYS A 234 -22.06 6.77 6.85
C LYS A 234 -21.49 6.45 8.25
N GLU A 235 -20.65 7.34 8.81
CA GLU A 235 -20.10 7.20 10.16
C GLU A 235 -21.19 7.07 11.24
N ASN A 236 -22.20 7.93 11.17
CA ASN A 236 -23.27 8.00 12.16
C ASN A 236 -24.36 6.92 11.98
N ASN A 237 -24.46 6.33 10.80
CA ASN A 237 -25.50 5.34 10.45
C ASN A 237 -24.86 4.12 9.77
N PRO A 238 -24.04 3.34 10.49
CA PRO A 238 -23.34 2.21 9.90
C PRO A 238 -24.32 1.12 9.44
N ILE A 239 -24.13 0.62 8.23
CA ILE A 239 -24.93 -0.46 7.67
C ILE A 239 -24.43 -1.79 8.27
N LYS A 240 -25.32 -2.48 8.99
CA LYS A 240 -25.03 -3.77 9.61
C LYS A 240 -25.42 -4.92 8.67
N ASN A 241 -24.66 -6.02 8.70
CA ASN A 241 -24.97 -7.30 8.05
C ASN A 241 -25.18 -7.23 6.52
N LYS A 242 -24.64 -6.22 5.86
CA LYS A 242 -24.58 -6.12 4.40
C LYS A 242 -23.16 -5.81 3.96
N THR A 243 -22.76 -6.43 2.85
CA THR A 243 -21.45 -6.22 2.23
C THR A 243 -21.59 -5.79 0.79
N LYS A 244 -20.52 -5.21 0.25
CA LYS A 244 -20.33 -4.95 -1.17
C LYS A 244 -18.96 -5.49 -1.57
N THR A 245 -18.83 -5.96 -2.81
CA THR A 245 -17.58 -6.41 -3.39
C THR A 245 -17.11 -5.38 -4.41
N TRP A 246 -15.98 -4.76 -4.16
CA TRP A 246 -15.28 -3.87 -5.07
C TRP A 246 -14.32 -4.70 -5.91
N ARG A 247 -14.36 -4.54 -7.23
CA ARG A 247 -13.51 -5.27 -8.18
C ARG A 247 -12.50 -4.34 -8.81
N TYR A 248 -11.21 -4.71 -8.74
CA TYR A 248 -10.12 -3.95 -9.33
C TYR A 248 -9.30 -4.85 -10.25
N LYS A 249 -8.72 -4.24 -11.28
CA LYS A 249 -7.77 -4.87 -12.18
C LYS A 249 -6.51 -4.03 -12.31
N ALA A 250 -5.35 -4.66 -12.15
CA ALA A 250 -4.04 -4.04 -12.32
C ALA A 250 -3.19 -4.95 -13.21
N GLU A 251 -2.55 -4.37 -14.21
CA GLU A 251 -1.70 -5.08 -15.17
C GLU A 251 -0.26 -4.60 -15.02
N MET A 252 0.69 -5.53 -15.15
CA MET A 252 2.12 -5.28 -15.07
C MET A 252 2.52 -4.50 -13.81
N VAL A 253 2.06 -4.96 -12.65
CA VAL A 253 2.42 -4.43 -11.33
C VAL A 253 3.10 -5.50 -10.49
N ARG A 254 3.91 -5.06 -9.53
CA ARG A 254 4.71 -5.97 -8.69
C ARG A 254 4.06 -6.29 -7.35
N ASP A 255 3.04 -5.56 -6.95
CA ASP A 255 2.30 -5.73 -5.70
C ASP A 255 0.92 -5.09 -5.80
N VAL A 256 0.04 -5.37 -4.84
CA VAL A 256 -1.26 -4.73 -4.71
C VAL A 256 -1.58 -4.42 -3.26
N ALA A 257 -2.10 -3.23 -3.01
CA ALA A 257 -2.54 -2.77 -1.70
C ALA A 257 -3.93 -2.14 -1.78
N PHE A 258 -4.59 -2.01 -0.65
CA PHE A 258 -5.87 -1.31 -0.60
C PHE A 258 -6.10 -0.59 0.74
N ALA A 259 -7.02 0.33 0.74
CA ALA A 259 -7.54 0.97 1.93
C ALA A 259 -9.07 0.94 1.92
N ALA A 260 -9.69 0.88 3.09
CA ALA A 260 -11.13 0.82 3.21
C ALA A 260 -11.62 1.53 4.47
N SER A 261 -12.64 2.36 4.33
CA SER A 261 -13.28 3.02 5.48
C SER A 261 -14.65 3.58 5.08
N ARG A 262 -15.59 3.65 6.02
CA ARG A 262 -16.80 4.47 5.84
C ARG A 262 -16.54 5.96 6.02
N LYS A 263 -15.39 6.32 6.61
CA LYS A 263 -14.96 7.71 6.87
C LYS A 263 -14.42 8.41 5.63
N PHE A 264 -14.15 7.67 4.53
CA PHE A 264 -13.48 8.26 3.38
C PHE A 264 -14.35 9.27 2.64
N ILE A 265 -13.83 10.48 2.56
CA ILE A 265 -14.07 11.48 1.54
C ILE A 265 -13.18 11.08 0.37
N TRP A 266 -13.67 11.21 -0.85
CA TRP A 266 -12.94 10.84 -2.03
C TRP A 266 -13.06 11.92 -3.08
N ASP A 267 -11.94 12.40 -3.58
CA ASP A 267 -11.90 13.32 -4.71
C ASP A 267 -10.91 12.84 -5.78
N ALA A 268 -11.07 13.34 -7.01
CA ALA A 268 -10.26 12.97 -8.14
C ALA A 268 -10.23 14.06 -9.23
N MET A 269 -9.16 14.06 -10.03
CA MET A 269 -9.05 14.84 -11.27
C MET A 269 -8.23 14.11 -12.31
N ALA A 270 -8.56 14.31 -13.58
CA ALA A 270 -7.77 13.79 -14.69
C ALA A 270 -6.44 14.55 -14.83
N VAL A 271 -5.39 13.85 -15.20
CA VAL A 271 -4.07 14.43 -15.46
C VAL A 271 -3.71 14.19 -16.92
N LYS A 272 -3.68 15.24 -17.72
CA LYS A 272 -3.28 15.12 -19.12
C LYS A 272 -1.76 15.00 -19.20
N LEU A 273 -1.28 13.90 -19.72
CA LEU A 273 0.09 13.63 -20.15
C LEU A 273 0.15 13.57 -21.68
N ASP A 274 1.27 13.16 -22.26
CA ASP A 274 1.42 13.12 -23.72
C ASP A 274 0.59 12.01 -24.36
N ASN A 275 0.66 10.78 -23.85
CA ASN A 275 -0.04 9.60 -24.37
C ASN A 275 -1.11 9.06 -23.41
N TYR A 276 -1.06 9.38 -22.13
CA TYR A 276 -1.95 8.84 -21.10
C TYR A 276 -2.74 9.94 -20.40
N THR A 277 -3.85 9.54 -19.78
CA THR A 277 -4.68 10.44 -18.97
C THR A 277 -5.07 9.74 -17.67
N PRO A 278 -4.10 9.55 -16.74
CA PRO A 278 -4.39 8.94 -15.46
C PRO A 278 -5.31 9.80 -14.60
N LEU A 279 -6.03 9.15 -13.69
CA LEU A 279 -6.86 9.80 -12.68
C LEU A 279 -6.08 9.93 -11.38
N ALA A 280 -5.72 11.15 -10.99
CA ALA A 280 -5.17 11.46 -9.67
C ALA A 280 -6.30 11.45 -8.65
N MET A 281 -6.14 10.73 -7.54
CA MET A 281 -7.18 10.55 -6.53
C MET A 281 -6.65 10.71 -5.11
N SER A 282 -7.51 11.17 -4.21
CA SER A 282 -7.23 11.17 -2.77
C SER A 282 -8.42 10.62 -1.99
N TYR A 283 -8.09 9.80 -0.98
CA TYR A 283 -9.05 9.25 -0.02
C TYR A 283 -8.61 9.64 1.38
N TYR A 284 -9.47 10.33 2.11
CA TYR A 284 -9.14 10.86 3.43
C TYR A 284 -10.36 10.96 4.32
N SER A 285 -10.14 10.93 5.62
CA SER A 285 -11.21 11.16 6.61
C SER A 285 -11.35 12.66 6.92
N LYS A 286 -12.46 13.04 7.54
CA LYS A 286 -12.70 14.42 7.98
C LYS A 286 -11.56 15.00 8.84
N GLU A 287 -10.84 14.15 9.55
CA GLU A 287 -9.66 14.53 10.34
C GLU A 287 -8.48 15.02 9.48
N GLY A 288 -8.49 14.74 8.19
CA GLY A 288 -7.55 15.29 7.21
C GLY A 288 -7.95 16.67 6.70
N ASN A 289 -9.22 17.07 6.82
CA ASN A 289 -9.73 18.33 6.30
C ASN A 289 -9.42 19.52 7.23
N PRO A 290 -9.27 20.74 6.67
CA PRO A 290 -9.40 21.09 5.24
C PRO A 290 -8.14 20.90 4.40
N LEU A 291 -7.05 20.41 4.97
CA LEU A 291 -5.73 20.35 4.32
C LEU A 291 -5.71 19.37 3.14
N TRP A 292 -6.29 18.17 3.32
CA TRP A 292 -6.30 17.12 2.29
C TRP A 292 -7.11 17.53 1.06
N GLU A 293 -8.30 18.07 1.25
CA GLU A 293 -9.15 18.55 0.16
C GLU A 293 -8.49 19.66 -0.68
N LYS A 294 -7.72 20.53 0.00
CA LYS A 294 -7.06 21.65 -0.68
C LYS A 294 -5.84 21.23 -1.49
N GLU A 295 -5.06 20.26 -1.02
CA GLU A 295 -3.68 20.06 -1.49
C GLU A 295 -3.41 18.66 -2.04
N SER A 296 -4.03 17.58 -1.49
CA SER A 296 -3.55 16.22 -1.74
C SER A 296 -3.62 15.81 -3.21
N THR A 297 -4.78 15.85 -3.84
CA THR A 297 -4.95 15.42 -5.24
C THR A 297 -4.17 16.30 -6.23
N LYS A 298 -3.97 17.58 -5.90
CA LYS A 298 -3.11 18.47 -6.69
C LYS A 298 -1.65 18.04 -6.60
N ALA A 299 -1.17 17.67 -5.40
CA ALA A 299 0.19 17.18 -5.21
C ALA A 299 0.41 15.88 -6.01
N VAL A 300 -0.57 14.94 -6.01
CA VAL A 300 -0.53 13.76 -6.88
C VAL A 300 -0.40 14.16 -8.34
N ALA A 301 -1.29 15.05 -8.83
CA ALA A 301 -1.30 15.47 -10.23
C ALA A 301 0.00 16.18 -10.66
N TYR A 302 0.56 17.02 -9.82
CA TYR A 302 1.83 17.71 -10.09
C TYR A 302 3.01 16.73 -10.13
N THR A 303 3.03 15.75 -9.23
CA THR A 303 4.05 14.71 -9.22
C THR A 303 4.01 13.89 -10.52
N LEU A 304 2.82 13.44 -10.94
CA LEU A 304 2.67 12.71 -12.21
C LEU A 304 3.24 13.52 -13.39
N LYS A 305 2.95 14.82 -13.48
CA LYS A 305 3.44 15.68 -14.56
C LYS A 305 4.96 15.84 -14.53
N THR A 306 5.55 16.14 -13.37
CA THR A 306 7.00 16.34 -13.25
C THR A 306 7.77 15.05 -13.52
N TYR A 307 7.36 13.96 -12.89
CA TYR A 307 8.05 12.69 -13.06
C TYR A 307 7.92 12.18 -14.50
N SER A 308 6.73 12.28 -15.13
CA SER A 308 6.57 11.92 -16.54
C SER A 308 7.46 12.73 -17.48
N LYS A 309 7.70 14.02 -17.16
CA LYS A 309 8.59 14.91 -17.92
C LYS A 309 10.07 14.55 -17.75
N HIS A 310 10.49 14.11 -16.56
CA HIS A 310 11.91 13.93 -16.22
C HIS A 310 12.39 12.49 -16.20
N THR A 311 11.46 11.51 -16.28
CA THR A 311 11.77 10.08 -16.29
C THR A 311 11.09 9.39 -17.47
N ILE A 312 10.05 8.62 -17.20
CA ILE A 312 9.20 7.96 -18.19
C ILE A 312 7.76 8.41 -17.99
N GLU A 313 6.96 8.43 -19.03
CA GLU A 313 5.55 8.79 -18.91
C GLU A 313 4.81 7.75 -18.07
N TYR A 314 3.97 8.20 -17.12
CA TYR A 314 3.21 7.35 -16.23
C TYR A 314 2.18 6.51 -16.99
N PRO A 315 2.33 5.17 -17.07
CA PRO A 315 1.50 4.34 -17.95
C PRO A 315 0.23 3.83 -17.28
N TYR A 316 0.11 3.95 -15.96
CA TYR A 316 -1.01 3.38 -15.22
C TYR A 316 -2.24 4.29 -15.22
N PRO A 317 -3.45 3.72 -15.11
CA PRO A 317 -4.71 4.48 -15.23
C PRO A 317 -5.04 5.36 -14.03
N VAL A 318 -4.46 5.09 -12.87
CA VAL A 318 -4.76 5.80 -11.61
C VAL A 318 -3.50 6.06 -10.79
N ALA A 319 -3.55 7.09 -9.95
CA ALA A 319 -2.54 7.36 -8.91
C ALA A 319 -3.27 7.85 -7.65
N ILE A 320 -3.12 7.14 -6.55
CA ILE A 320 -3.97 7.26 -5.37
C ILE A 320 -3.14 7.61 -4.14
N SER A 321 -3.50 8.70 -3.44
CA SER A 321 -2.99 9.05 -2.12
C SER A 321 -4.06 8.81 -1.07
N VAL A 322 -3.73 8.04 -0.02
CA VAL A 322 -4.65 7.71 1.07
C VAL A 322 -4.15 8.30 2.38
N HIS A 323 -5.02 9.03 3.07
CA HIS A 323 -4.73 9.56 4.40
C HIS A 323 -4.63 8.45 5.45
N ALA A 324 -3.49 8.37 6.11
CA ALA A 324 -3.25 7.47 7.23
C ALA A 324 -2.32 8.11 8.25
N ALA A 325 -2.56 7.93 9.54
CA ALA A 325 -1.74 8.56 10.56
C ALA A 325 -0.32 7.97 10.58
N SER A 326 0.69 8.85 10.69
CA SER A 326 2.09 8.48 10.98
C SER A 326 2.73 7.47 10.02
N ILE A 327 2.42 7.55 8.72
CA ILE A 327 3.00 6.70 7.69
C ILE A 327 3.23 7.47 6.40
N GLY A 328 4.36 7.22 5.73
CA GLY A 328 4.62 7.41 4.31
C GLY A 328 5.01 6.04 3.78
N MET A 329 4.31 5.54 2.75
CA MET A 329 4.57 4.23 2.17
C MET A 329 3.89 4.06 0.83
N GLU A 330 4.64 3.62 -0.13
CA GLU A 330 4.25 3.39 -1.51
C GLU A 330 3.85 1.95 -1.79
N TYR A 331 2.96 1.79 -2.78
CA TYR A 331 2.61 0.56 -3.49
C TYR A 331 2.27 0.91 -4.94
N PRO A 332 2.19 -0.03 -5.87
CA PRO A 332 1.81 0.30 -7.24
C PRO A 332 0.46 1.05 -7.28
N MET A 333 0.46 2.25 -7.85
CA MET A 333 -0.71 3.12 -8.02
C MET A 333 -1.39 3.63 -6.74
N ILE A 334 -0.96 3.24 -5.53
CA ILE A 334 -1.55 3.65 -4.25
C ILE A 334 -0.47 3.85 -3.20
N CYS A 335 -0.56 4.94 -2.44
CA CYS A 335 0.32 5.21 -1.32
C CYS A 335 -0.46 5.67 -0.09
N PHE A 336 0.15 5.47 1.08
CA PHE A 336 -0.41 5.86 2.38
C PHE A 336 0.41 7.02 2.94
N ASN A 337 -0.25 8.13 3.27
CA ASN A 337 0.42 9.37 3.61
C ASN A 337 -0.10 9.98 4.90
N PHE A 338 0.82 10.47 5.73
CA PHE A 338 0.46 11.27 6.90
C PHE A 338 0.15 12.73 6.52
N GLY A 339 -0.43 13.45 7.45
CA GLY A 339 -0.68 14.89 7.33
C GLY A 339 -2.06 15.22 7.88
N ARG A 340 -2.12 15.55 9.17
CA ARG A 340 -3.39 15.82 9.85
C ARG A 340 -3.36 17.21 10.45
N PRO A 341 -4.35 18.07 10.14
CA PRO A 341 -4.59 19.31 10.87
C PRO A 341 -4.86 19.08 12.35
N ASN A 342 -4.88 20.15 13.13
CA ASN A 342 -5.44 20.14 14.48
C ASN A 342 -6.94 19.82 14.42
N GLU A 343 -7.54 19.47 15.56
CA GLU A 343 -8.96 19.10 15.64
C GLU A 343 -9.92 20.22 15.23
N ASP A 344 -9.50 21.48 15.37
CA ASP A 344 -10.25 22.67 14.93
C ASP A 344 -10.06 23.00 13.43
N GLY A 345 -9.34 22.15 12.70
CA GLY A 345 -9.03 22.32 11.28
C GLY A 345 -7.87 23.28 10.99
N THR A 346 -7.26 23.88 11.99
CA THR A 346 -6.07 24.73 11.81
C THR A 346 -4.82 23.89 11.56
N TYR A 347 -3.85 24.42 10.85
CA TYR A 347 -2.55 23.76 10.62
C TYR A 347 -1.46 24.78 10.38
N SER A 348 -0.23 24.42 10.75
CA SER A 348 0.96 25.21 10.46
C SER A 348 1.44 24.99 9.02
N ASP A 349 2.25 25.92 8.51
CA ASP A 349 2.96 25.72 7.24
C ASP A 349 3.82 24.46 7.28
N ALA A 350 4.46 24.17 8.41
CA ALA A 350 5.23 22.95 8.58
C ALA A 350 4.37 21.69 8.39
N THR A 351 3.14 21.64 8.92
CA THR A 351 2.20 20.53 8.70
C THR A 351 1.83 20.41 7.23
N LYS A 352 1.50 21.53 6.58
CA LYS A 352 1.17 21.59 5.15
C LYS A 352 2.32 21.07 4.29
N TRP A 353 3.50 21.61 4.47
CA TRP A 353 4.66 21.25 3.64
C TRP A 353 5.13 19.81 3.86
N ARG A 354 5.06 19.31 5.10
CA ARG A 354 5.38 17.91 5.39
C ARG A 354 4.41 16.95 4.70
N MET A 355 3.11 17.25 4.70
CA MET A 355 2.11 16.45 3.99
C MET A 355 2.34 16.48 2.48
N ILE A 356 2.52 17.65 1.89
CA ILE A 356 2.78 17.77 0.45
C ILE A 356 4.07 17.03 0.07
N SER A 357 5.12 17.18 0.89
CA SER A 357 6.40 16.50 0.66
C SER A 357 6.28 14.98 0.66
N VAL A 358 5.57 14.40 1.62
CA VAL A 358 5.38 12.96 1.67
C VAL A 358 4.52 12.48 0.50
N ILE A 359 3.47 13.20 0.11
CA ILE A 359 2.65 12.82 -1.05
C ILE A 359 3.49 12.82 -2.33
N ILE A 360 4.31 13.85 -2.56
CA ILE A 360 5.19 13.91 -3.73
C ILE A 360 6.18 12.73 -3.71
N HIS A 361 6.74 12.41 -2.55
CA HIS A 361 7.69 11.34 -2.36
C HIS A 361 7.06 9.98 -2.68
N GLU A 362 5.96 9.64 -2.01
CA GLU A 362 5.31 8.33 -2.18
C GLU A 362 4.68 8.14 -3.57
N VAL A 363 4.16 9.21 -4.18
CA VAL A 363 3.69 9.16 -5.59
C VAL A 363 4.87 9.06 -6.56
N GLY A 364 6.02 9.63 -6.21
CA GLY A 364 7.25 9.48 -6.98
C GLY A 364 7.71 8.03 -7.10
N HIS A 365 7.54 7.26 -6.03
CA HIS A 365 7.81 5.82 -6.03
C HIS A 365 6.92 5.02 -6.98
N PHE A 366 5.80 5.53 -7.45
CA PHE A 366 5.03 4.86 -8.51
C PHE A 366 5.82 4.71 -9.81
N PHE A 367 6.88 5.49 -9.99
CA PHE A 367 7.82 5.42 -11.11
C PHE A 367 9.04 4.57 -10.74
N ILE A 368 9.67 4.87 -9.62
CA ILE A 368 10.86 4.23 -9.09
C ILE A 368 10.55 3.87 -7.63
N PRO A 369 10.36 2.58 -7.27
CA PRO A 369 10.72 1.37 -8.04
C PRO A 369 9.54 0.66 -8.71
N MET A 370 8.31 1.23 -8.73
CA MET A 370 7.12 0.49 -9.14
C MET A 370 7.03 0.23 -10.64
N ILE A 371 7.73 1.00 -11.47
CA ILE A 371 7.88 0.75 -12.92
C ILE A 371 9.32 0.32 -13.23
N ILE A 372 10.31 1.09 -12.74
CA ILE A 372 11.72 0.79 -12.91
C ILE A 372 12.17 -0.02 -11.70
N ASN A 373 12.07 -1.33 -11.80
CA ASN A 373 12.35 -2.26 -10.71
C ASN A 373 13.83 -2.23 -10.28
N SER A 374 14.07 -2.32 -8.97
CA SER A 374 15.38 -2.50 -8.37
C SER A 374 15.28 -3.50 -7.21
N ASP A 375 16.41 -4.12 -6.84
CA ASP A 375 16.52 -4.88 -5.60
C ASP A 375 16.65 -3.89 -4.41
N GLU A 376 15.55 -3.41 -3.93
CA GLU A 376 15.45 -2.39 -2.89
C GLU A 376 16.03 -2.86 -1.54
N ARG A 377 16.04 -4.18 -1.29
CA ARG A 377 16.64 -4.74 -0.08
C ARG A 377 18.15 -4.55 -0.02
N GLN A 378 18.80 -4.54 -1.18
CA GLN A 378 20.26 -4.40 -1.27
C GLN A 378 20.67 -2.99 -1.67
N TRP A 379 19.91 -2.34 -2.55
CA TRP A 379 20.27 -1.10 -3.21
C TRP A 379 19.26 0.02 -2.97
N THR A 380 18.92 0.27 -1.71
CA THR A 380 17.94 1.30 -1.26
C THR A 380 18.17 2.67 -1.90
N TRP A 381 19.43 3.03 -2.26
CA TRP A 381 19.72 4.31 -2.91
C TRP A 381 19.15 4.42 -4.33
N MET A 382 18.96 3.31 -5.04
CA MET A 382 18.37 3.30 -6.37
C MET A 382 16.86 3.62 -6.30
N ASP A 383 16.24 3.26 -5.23
CA ASP A 383 14.87 3.56 -4.88
C ASP A 383 14.77 4.98 -4.29
N GLU A 384 15.18 5.15 -3.06
CA GLU A 384 15.02 6.36 -2.26
C GLU A 384 15.80 7.57 -2.79
N GLY A 385 17.03 7.34 -3.25
CA GLY A 385 17.92 8.43 -3.69
C GLY A 385 17.47 9.06 -5.00
N LEU A 386 17.15 8.25 -6.00
CA LEU A 386 16.64 8.74 -7.29
C LEU A 386 15.29 9.40 -7.12
N ASN A 387 14.39 8.78 -6.35
CA ASN A 387 13.08 9.35 -6.04
C ASN A 387 13.22 10.71 -5.34
N THR A 388 14.06 10.83 -4.31
CA THR A 388 14.30 12.09 -3.60
C THR A 388 14.82 13.19 -4.53
N PHE A 389 15.67 12.85 -5.51
CA PHE A 389 16.16 13.83 -6.48
C PHE A 389 15.02 14.37 -7.34
N VAL A 390 14.20 13.51 -7.96
CA VAL A 390 13.09 13.97 -8.83
C VAL A 390 11.99 14.65 -8.02
N GLN A 391 11.75 14.23 -6.76
CA GLN A 391 10.88 14.95 -5.82
C GLN A 391 11.29 16.42 -5.70
N SER A 392 12.57 16.71 -5.61
CA SER A 392 13.06 18.10 -5.50
C SER A 392 12.71 18.96 -6.71
N LEU A 393 12.61 18.37 -7.89
CA LEU A 393 12.18 19.05 -9.12
C LEU A 393 10.70 19.42 -9.06
N THR A 394 9.85 18.50 -8.58
CA THR A 394 8.41 18.78 -8.36
C THR A 394 8.20 19.92 -7.38
N GLN A 395 8.94 19.91 -6.27
CA GLN A 395 8.88 20.97 -5.26
C GLN A 395 9.28 22.34 -5.85
N LYS A 396 10.36 22.40 -6.62
CA LYS A 396 10.83 23.64 -7.27
C LYS A 396 9.84 24.16 -8.33
N GLU A 397 9.18 23.26 -9.07
CA GLU A 397 8.28 23.64 -10.15
C GLU A 397 6.93 24.17 -9.63
N TYR A 398 6.33 23.49 -8.66
CA TYR A 398 4.95 23.75 -8.21
C TYR A 398 4.82 24.38 -6.82
N TYR A 399 5.85 24.28 -6.00
CA TYR A 399 5.82 24.73 -4.60
C TYR A 399 7.04 25.59 -4.25
N LYS A 400 7.20 26.72 -4.94
CA LYS A 400 8.39 27.59 -4.84
C LYS A 400 8.71 28.08 -3.42
N ASP A 401 7.67 28.26 -2.59
CA ASP A 401 7.80 28.70 -1.20
C ASP A 401 8.04 27.55 -0.21
N MET A 402 8.08 26.31 -0.71
CA MET A 402 8.30 25.15 0.13
C MET A 402 9.77 25.05 0.53
N PRO A 403 10.07 24.98 1.85
CA PRO A 403 11.43 24.80 2.31
C PRO A 403 12.02 23.47 1.81
N LEU A 404 13.16 23.51 1.16
CA LEU A 404 13.90 22.30 0.79
C LEU A 404 14.47 21.68 2.07
N ARG A 405 13.97 20.53 2.45
CA ARG A 405 14.30 19.87 3.72
C ARG A 405 15.78 19.51 3.87
N ARG A 406 16.47 19.31 2.75
CA ARG A 406 17.89 18.93 2.69
C ARG A 406 18.80 20.06 2.18
N GLY A 407 18.26 21.29 2.10
CA GLY A 407 19.01 22.43 1.57
C GLY A 407 19.12 22.44 0.05
N THR A 408 19.96 23.33 -0.46
CA THR A 408 20.33 23.38 -1.89
C THR A 408 21.46 22.40 -2.20
N ALA A 409 21.72 22.14 -3.49
CA ALA A 409 22.83 21.27 -3.90
C ALA A 409 24.16 21.74 -3.30
N GLU A 410 24.37 23.05 -3.20
CA GLU A 410 25.56 23.65 -2.62
C GLU A 410 25.69 23.34 -1.11
N SER A 411 24.58 23.26 -0.38
CA SER A 411 24.59 22.96 1.07
C SER A 411 24.73 21.47 1.40
N ILE A 412 24.71 20.60 0.40
CA ILE A 412 24.89 19.13 0.60
C ILE A 412 26.37 18.74 0.46
N VAL A 413 27.17 19.59 -0.17
CA VAL A 413 28.59 19.31 -0.45
C VAL A 413 29.49 19.65 0.76
N ASP A 414 29.01 20.47 1.67
CA ASP A 414 29.69 20.81 2.95
C ASP A 414 29.25 19.85 4.08
#